data_edd54236c5bad86124bb181d2053851f
#
_entry.id   edd54236c5bad86124bb181d2053851f
#
_cell.length_a   1.000
_cell.length_b   1.000
_cell.length_c   1.000
_cell.angle_alpha   90.00
_cell.angle_beta   90.00
_cell.angle_gamma   90.00
#
_symmetry.space_group_name_H-M   'P 1'
#
loop_
_entity.id
_entity.type
_entity.pdbx_description
1 polymer ?
#
loop_
_entity_poly.entity_id
_entity_poly.type
_entity_poly.pdbx_seq_one_letter_code
_entity_poly.pdbx_strand_id
1 'polypeptide(L)'
;KTFVEEINSEELVLNGKKRWVGNASLAGLLIVWAKNPKNKNIEGYLVDAKTPGVTVNIIQGKLSLRMVQNCDIEFKNVKIKKSDKLTKANNFQESVSRSLLFSRLGVSLGAVGASLGIYDEAVKYCTERVQFGKRLTSFQLTQTKLAKIMANSQAMLLYSKRMGEMYLKGKATGGNIGMLKAWCTEKARENAMLGRELLGGNGILIENNIMKHMLDIETLHTYEGTYDINMLVAGKELTGINALR
;
A
#
# COMPACT_ATOMS: atom_id res chain seq x y z
N LYS A 1 -18.49 -4.88 8.37
CA LYS A 1 -19.11 -3.76 7.64
C LYS A 1 -19.32 -2.61 8.61
N THR A 2 -19.15 -1.36 8.16
CA THR A 2 -19.34 -0.15 8.98
C THR A 2 -20.45 0.68 8.36
N PHE A 3 -21.38 1.15 9.16
CA PHE A 3 -22.54 1.92 8.71
C PHE A 3 -22.92 3.01 9.72
N VAL A 4 -23.67 4.00 9.25
CA VAL A 4 -24.25 5.06 10.10
C VAL A 4 -25.77 5.02 10.01
N GLU A 5 -26.43 5.37 11.11
CA GLU A 5 -27.87 5.53 11.17
C GLU A 5 -28.20 6.88 11.81
N GLU A 6 -29.28 7.49 11.37
CA GLU A 6 -29.78 8.75 11.94
C GLU A 6 -30.51 8.51 13.26
N ILE A 7 -30.12 9.24 14.31
CA ILE A 7 -30.83 9.26 15.58
C ILE A 7 -31.87 10.38 15.59
N ASN A 8 -31.46 11.58 15.16
CA ASN A 8 -32.32 12.77 15.09
C ASN A 8 -31.83 13.72 14.01
N SER A 9 -32.33 14.98 13.99
CA SER A 9 -31.94 15.99 13.00
C SER A 9 -30.46 16.36 13.00
N GLU A 10 -29.74 16.18 14.10
CA GLU A 10 -28.36 16.64 14.29
C GLU A 10 -27.33 15.50 14.48
N GLU A 11 -27.78 14.33 14.91
CA GLU A 11 -26.92 13.23 15.34
C GLU A 11 -27.07 11.97 14.49
N LEU A 12 -25.96 11.27 14.35
CA LEU A 12 -25.86 9.94 13.77
C LEU A 12 -25.24 8.98 14.78
N VAL A 13 -25.51 7.69 14.63
CA VAL A 13 -24.81 6.61 15.33
C VAL A 13 -23.99 5.81 14.33
N LEU A 14 -22.72 5.58 14.63
CA LEU A 14 -21.79 4.81 13.85
C LEU A 14 -21.56 3.45 14.50
N ASN A 15 -21.72 2.38 13.72
CA ASN A 15 -21.50 1.00 14.15
C ASN A 15 -20.65 0.23 13.13
N GLY A 16 -19.86 -0.71 13.62
CA GLY A 16 -19.11 -1.65 12.79
C GLY A 16 -17.66 -1.82 13.16
N LYS A 17 -16.87 -2.36 12.24
CA LYS A 17 -15.44 -2.67 12.46
C LYS A 17 -14.62 -2.26 11.27
N LYS A 18 -13.38 -1.83 11.53
CA LYS A 18 -12.32 -1.62 10.54
C LYS A 18 -11.11 -2.45 10.91
N ARG A 19 -10.40 -2.94 9.91
CA ARG A 19 -9.17 -3.70 10.08
C ARG A 19 -8.03 -3.11 9.25
N TRP A 20 -6.81 -3.32 9.69
CA TRP A 20 -5.58 -2.85 9.06
C TRP A 20 -5.41 -1.33 9.03
N VAL A 21 -6.03 -0.61 9.96
CA VAL A 21 -5.92 0.85 10.03
C VAL A 21 -4.56 1.23 10.59
N GLY A 22 -3.74 1.89 9.76
CA GLY A 22 -2.39 2.30 10.16
C GLY A 22 -2.42 3.38 11.24
N ASN A 23 -1.65 3.19 12.31
CA ASN A 23 -1.41 4.15 13.38
C ASN A 23 -2.67 4.69 14.10
N ALA A 24 -3.78 3.97 14.05
CA ALA A 24 -5.00 4.37 14.76
C ALA A 24 -4.82 4.46 16.28
N SER A 25 -3.86 3.69 16.85
CA SER A 25 -3.46 3.75 18.25
C SER A 25 -2.84 5.09 18.68
N LEU A 26 -2.34 5.86 17.72
CA LEU A 26 -1.69 7.16 17.92
C LEU A 26 -2.56 8.33 17.44
N ALA A 27 -3.66 8.04 16.76
CA ALA A 27 -4.51 9.04 16.13
C ALA A 27 -5.41 9.73 17.16
N GLY A 28 -5.52 11.06 17.11
CA GLY A 28 -6.55 11.82 17.82
C GLY A 28 -7.86 11.87 17.02
N LEU A 29 -7.79 11.80 15.70
CA LEU A 29 -8.93 11.89 14.78
C LEU A 29 -8.89 10.76 13.76
N LEU A 30 -10.04 10.13 13.52
CA LEU A 30 -10.24 9.07 12.56
C LEU A 30 -11.11 9.56 11.40
N ILE A 31 -10.71 9.31 10.17
CA ILE A 31 -11.57 9.45 9.00
C ILE A 31 -12.18 8.07 8.72
N VAL A 32 -13.50 7.97 8.87
CA VAL A 32 -14.22 6.69 8.78
C VAL A 32 -15.16 6.68 7.58
N TRP A 33 -14.86 5.80 6.62
CA TRP A 33 -15.80 5.50 5.53
C TRP A 33 -16.87 4.55 6.02
N ALA A 34 -18.13 4.97 5.97
CA ALA A 34 -19.26 4.17 6.42
C ALA A 34 -20.39 4.20 5.39
N LYS A 35 -21.15 3.09 5.34
CA LYS A 35 -22.34 3.01 4.48
C LYS A 35 -23.50 3.73 5.16
N ASN A 36 -24.16 4.60 4.41
CA ASN A 36 -25.45 5.16 4.79
C ASN A 36 -26.56 4.26 4.23
N PRO A 37 -27.35 3.58 5.09
CA PRO A 37 -28.38 2.64 4.62
C PRO A 37 -29.54 3.32 3.88
N LYS A 38 -29.81 4.61 4.15
CA LYS A 38 -30.90 5.36 3.48
C LYS A 38 -30.63 5.57 1.99
N ASN A 39 -29.41 6.01 1.64
CA ASN A 39 -29.04 6.29 0.24
C ASN A 39 -28.09 5.25 -0.36
N LYS A 40 -27.71 4.23 0.42
CA LYS A 40 -26.77 3.15 0.06
C LYS A 40 -25.35 3.60 -0.30
N ASN A 41 -25.03 4.87 -0.17
CA ASN A 41 -23.72 5.44 -0.46
C ASN A 41 -22.68 5.13 0.64
N ILE A 42 -21.41 5.17 0.23
CA ILE A 42 -20.27 5.23 1.16
C ILE A 42 -19.91 6.70 1.36
N GLU A 43 -19.97 7.15 2.58
CA GLU A 43 -19.73 8.52 3.00
C GLU A 43 -18.58 8.57 4.01
N GLY A 44 -17.89 9.71 4.09
CA GLY A 44 -16.80 9.94 5.02
C GLY A 44 -17.24 10.73 6.26
N TYR A 45 -16.77 10.32 7.43
CA TYR A 45 -17.07 10.96 8.71
C TYR A 45 -15.82 11.19 9.54
N LEU A 46 -15.74 12.31 10.22
CA LEU A 46 -14.73 12.60 11.24
C LEU A 46 -15.18 12.01 12.58
N VAL A 47 -14.30 11.26 13.22
CA VAL A 47 -14.58 10.63 14.52
C VAL A 47 -13.40 10.88 15.44
N ASP A 48 -13.62 11.56 16.56
CA ASP A 48 -12.61 11.66 17.60
C ASP A 48 -12.31 10.26 18.16
N ALA A 49 -11.04 9.88 18.18
CA ALA A 49 -10.62 8.55 18.62
C ALA A 49 -10.97 8.23 20.07
N LYS A 50 -11.24 9.28 20.89
CA LYS A 50 -11.64 9.17 22.30
C LYS A 50 -13.15 9.11 22.49
N THR A 51 -13.95 9.19 21.42
CA THR A 51 -15.42 9.12 21.54
C THR A 51 -15.84 7.81 22.19
N PRO A 52 -16.75 7.83 23.19
CA PRO A 52 -17.27 6.61 23.80
C PRO A 52 -17.81 5.63 22.76
N GLY A 53 -17.44 4.35 22.88
CA GLY A 53 -17.78 3.30 21.91
C GLY A 53 -16.74 3.06 20.84
N VAL A 54 -15.68 3.86 20.74
CA VAL A 54 -14.51 3.59 19.89
C VAL A 54 -13.52 2.73 20.66
N THR A 55 -13.16 1.57 20.10
CA THR A 55 -12.12 0.70 20.67
C THR A 55 -11.07 0.42 19.61
N VAL A 56 -9.81 0.67 19.94
CA VAL A 56 -8.66 0.49 19.03
C VAL A 56 -7.73 -0.58 19.60
N ASN A 57 -7.50 -1.65 18.84
CA ASN A 57 -6.61 -2.76 19.21
C ASN A 57 -5.48 -2.91 18.19
N ILE A 58 -4.23 -2.89 18.66
CA ILE A 58 -3.06 -3.09 17.80
C ILE A 58 -2.98 -4.55 17.36
N ILE A 59 -2.83 -4.78 16.07
CA ILE A 59 -2.60 -6.11 15.49
C ILE A 59 -1.15 -6.52 15.78
N GLN A 60 -0.98 -7.57 16.55
CA GLN A 60 0.32 -8.11 16.93
C GLN A 60 0.86 -9.13 15.91
N GLY A 61 2.15 -9.45 16.00
CA GLY A 61 2.76 -10.55 15.27
C GLY A 61 2.99 -10.33 13.78
N LYS A 62 3.00 -9.08 13.30
CA LYS A 62 3.31 -8.78 11.91
C LYS A 62 4.79 -9.02 11.60
N LEU A 63 5.07 -9.61 10.44
CA LEU A 63 6.42 -9.79 9.90
C LEU A 63 6.84 -8.67 8.94
N SER A 64 5.89 -7.93 8.40
CA SER A 64 6.07 -6.88 7.38
C SER A 64 5.63 -5.53 7.92
N LEU A 65 6.29 -4.45 7.47
CA LEU A 65 6.05 -3.06 7.89
C LEU A 65 5.87 -2.94 9.41
N ARG A 66 6.79 -3.53 10.17
CA ARG A 66 6.69 -3.69 11.63
C ARG A 66 6.60 -2.36 12.39
N MET A 67 7.13 -1.29 11.82
CA MET A 67 7.04 0.07 12.39
C MET A 67 5.62 0.65 12.38
N VAL A 68 4.78 0.24 11.43
CA VAL A 68 3.41 0.71 11.32
C VAL A 68 2.53 -0.05 12.31
N GLN A 69 1.93 0.64 13.26
CA GLN A 69 0.97 0.04 14.19
C GLN A 69 -0.39 -0.11 13.50
N ASN A 70 -0.58 -1.21 12.78
CA ASN A 70 -1.90 -1.51 12.22
C ASN A 70 -2.86 -1.93 13.33
N CYS A 71 -4.09 -1.47 13.25
CA CYS A 71 -5.09 -1.67 14.28
C CYS A 71 -6.38 -2.27 13.71
N ASP A 72 -7.07 -3.03 14.56
CA ASP A 72 -8.49 -3.27 14.45
C ASP A 72 -9.22 -2.17 15.23
N ILE A 73 -10.27 -1.60 14.64
CA ILE A 73 -11.12 -0.61 15.29
C ILE A 73 -12.54 -1.15 15.34
N GLU A 74 -13.15 -1.10 16.52
CA GLU A 74 -14.57 -1.38 16.72
C GLU A 74 -15.31 -0.09 17.08
N PHE A 75 -16.42 0.16 16.41
CA PHE A 75 -17.37 1.22 16.68
C PHE A 75 -18.65 0.60 17.21
N LYS A 76 -19.01 0.92 18.45
CA LYS A 76 -20.20 0.41 19.12
C LYS A 76 -21.05 1.55 19.64
N ASN A 77 -22.12 1.86 18.92
CA ASN A 77 -23.04 2.97 19.22
C ASN A 77 -22.33 4.33 19.38
N VAL A 78 -21.34 4.59 18.51
CA VAL A 78 -20.56 5.82 18.53
C VAL A 78 -21.40 6.97 18.02
N LYS A 79 -21.70 7.94 18.86
CA LYS A 79 -22.43 9.16 18.50
C LYS A 79 -21.52 10.14 17.79
N ILE A 80 -21.94 10.62 16.62
CA ILE A 80 -21.27 11.64 15.83
C ILE A 80 -22.28 12.68 15.37
N LYS A 81 -21.84 13.90 15.09
CA LYS A 81 -22.71 14.95 14.57
C LYS A 81 -22.84 14.81 13.05
N LYS A 82 -23.97 15.23 12.49
CA LYS A 82 -24.12 15.34 11.04
C LYS A 82 -23.12 16.31 10.41
N SER A 83 -22.68 17.33 11.14
CA SER A 83 -21.64 18.27 10.76
C SER A 83 -20.25 17.64 10.61
N ASP A 84 -20.02 16.46 11.22
CA ASP A 84 -18.76 15.72 11.11
C ASP A 84 -18.64 14.94 9.78
N LYS A 85 -19.69 14.97 8.97
CA LYS A 85 -19.66 14.40 7.60
C LYS A 85 -18.74 15.25 6.71
N LEU A 86 -17.85 14.59 5.99
CA LEU A 86 -17.01 15.24 4.99
C LEU A 86 -17.85 15.68 3.78
N THR A 87 -17.84 16.98 3.49
CA THR A 87 -18.70 17.61 2.47
C THR A 87 -18.44 17.14 1.04
N LYS A 88 -17.20 16.67 0.75
CA LYS A 88 -16.76 16.20 -0.57
C LYS A 88 -16.58 14.67 -0.63
N ALA A 89 -17.28 13.93 0.22
CA ALA A 89 -17.15 12.48 0.33
C ALA A 89 -18.54 11.82 0.39
N ASN A 90 -19.37 12.08 -0.63
CA ASN A 90 -20.77 11.70 -0.67
C ASN A 90 -21.05 10.37 -1.36
N ASN A 91 -20.04 9.80 -2.03
CA ASN A 91 -20.13 8.50 -2.68
C ASN A 91 -18.75 7.87 -2.79
N PHE A 92 -18.70 6.59 -3.23
CA PHE A 92 -17.45 5.83 -3.33
C PHE A 92 -16.42 6.51 -4.26
N GLN A 93 -16.87 7.08 -5.38
CA GLN A 93 -15.99 7.69 -6.37
C GLN A 93 -15.32 8.97 -5.84
N GLU A 94 -16.08 9.83 -5.19
CA GLU A 94 -15.57 11.10 -4.64
C GLU A 94 -14.65 10.87 -3.44
N SER A 95 -14.91 9.83 -2.67
CA SER A 95 -14.20 9.53 -1.44
C SER A 95 -13.04 8.55 -1.65
N VAL A 96 -13.35 7.28 -1.76
CA VAL A 96 -12.36 6.20 -1.72
C VAL A 96 -11.53 6.15 -3.01
N SER A 97 -12.17 6.22 -4.19
CA SER A 97 -11.45 6.10 -5.46
C SER A 97 -10.43 7.23 -5.67
N ARG A 98 -10.78 8.46 -5.28
CA ARG A 98 -9.87 9.60 -5.38
C ARG A 98 -8.66 9.47 -4.46
N SER A 99 -8.88 9.01 -3.22
CA SER A 99 -7.79 8.75 -2.28
C SER A 99 -6.85 7.64 -2.77
N LEU A 100 -7.42 6.58 -3.40
CA LEU A 100 -6.66 5.47 -3.94
C LEU A 100 -5.76 5.84 -5.12
N LEU A 101 -6.08 6.88 -5.91
CA LEU A 101 -5.18 7.35 -6.96
C LEU A 101 -3.86 7.83 -6.37
N PHE A 102 -3.93 8.68 -5.35
CA PHE A 102 -2.74 9.22 -4.70
C PHE A 102 -1.95 8.15 -3.94
N SER A 103 -2.63 7.33 -3.13
CA SER A 103 -1.97 6.32 -2.31
C SER A 103 -1.30 5.23 -3.15
N ARG A 104 -1.91 4.76 -4.24
CA ARG A 104 -1.31 3.78 -5.16
C ARG A 104 -0.06 4.31 -5.85
N LEU A 105 -0.04 5.60 -6.24
CA LEU A 105 1.16 6.24 -6.76
C LEU A 105 2.28 6.25 -5.71
N GLY A 106 1.95 6.59 -4.45
CA GLY A 106 2.87 6.54 -3.32
C GLY A 106 3.43 5.13 -3.07
N VAL A 107 2.59 4.10 -3.14
CA VAL A 107 3.02 2.68 -3.02
C VAL A 107 3.98 2.29 -4.13
N SER A 108 3.74 2.75 -5.36
CA SER A 108 4.64 2.48 -6.50
C SER A 108 6.04 3.07 -6.25
N LEU A 109 6.11 4.30 -5.75
CA LEU A 109 7.38 4.94 -5.36
C LEU A 109 8.03 4.23 -4.17
N GLY A 110 7.24 3.75 -3.20
CA GLY A 110 7.74 2.90 -2.11
C GLY A 110 8.39 1.60 -2.61
N ALA A 111 7.80 0.96 -3.63
CA ALA A 111 8.36 -0.22 -4.28
C ALA A 111 9.69 0.08 -5.00
N VAL A 112 9.81 1.26 -5.64
CA VAL A 112 11.09 1.74 -6.22
C VAL A 112 12.14 1.89 -5.14
N GLY A 113 11.82 2.58 -4.02
CA GLY A 113 12.75 2.77 -2.91
C GLY A 113 13.22 1.45 -2.28
N ALA A 114 12.30 0.50 -2.07
CA ALA A 114 12.65 -0.83 -1.58
C ALA A 114 13.58 -1.58 -2.56
N SER A 115 13.34 -1.47 -3.87
CA SER A 115 14.20 -2.08 -4.90
C SER A 115 15.60 -1.47 -4.94
N LEU A 116 15.73 -0.17 -4.75
CA LEU A 116 17.04 0.50 -4.66
C LEU A 116 17.78 0.07 -3.39
N GLY A 117 17.08 -0.05 -2.24
CA GLY A 117 17.68 -0.57 -1.02
C GLY A 117 18.19 -2.01 -1.17
N ILE A 118 17.45 -2.87 -1.88
CA ILE A 118 17.89 -4.23 -2.24
C ILE A 118 19.15 -4.19 -3.11
N TYR A 119 19.19 -3.29 -4.09
CA TYR A 119 20.35 -3.13 -4.97
C TYR A 119 21.60 -2.73 -4.16
N ASP A 120 21.48 -1.73 -3.31
CA ASP A 120 22.59 -1.22 -2.52
C ASP A 120 23.18 -2.29 -1.60
N GLU A 121 22.33 -3.03 -0.88
CA GLU A 121 22.76 -4.15 -0.04
C GLU A 121 23.43 -5.27 -0.86
N ALA A 122 22.83 -5.63 -2.00
CA ALA A 122 23.37 -6.69 -2.86
C ALA A 122 24.72 -6.31 -3.48
N VAL A 123 24.87 -5.07 -3.97
CA VAL A 123 26.15 -4.59 -4.53
C VAL A 123 27.23 -4.54 -3.46
N LYS A 124 26.93 -3.99 -2.29
CA LYS A 124 27.86 -3.92 -1.16
C LYS A 124 28.37 -5.32 -0.82
N TYR A 125 27.46 -6.25 -0.54
CA TYR A 125 27.82 -7.63 -0.20
C TYR A 125 28.65 -8.31 -1.30
N CYS A 126 28.24 -8.26 -2.55
CA CYS A 126 28.94 -8.89 -3.66
C CYS A 126 30.32 -8.30 -3.95
N THR A 127 30.52 -7.02 -3.61
CA THR A 127 31.82 -6.35 -3.75
C THR A 127 32.81 -6.75 -2.67
N GLU A 128 32.34 -7.02 -1.46
CA GLU A 128 33.17 -7.42 -0.32
C GLU A 128 33.42 -8.93 -0.25
N ARG A 129 32.42 -9.73 -0.57
CA ARG A 129 32.49 -11.19 -0.43
C ARG A 129 33.41 -11.85 -1.47
N VAL A 130 34.34 -12.64 -0.98
CA VAL A 130 35.28 -13.43 -1.83
C VAL A 130 34.92 -14.92 -1.74
N GLN A 131 34.75 -15.56 -2.90
CA GLN A 131 34.63 -16.99 -3.08
C GLN A 131 35.42 -17.43 -4.32
N PHE A 132 35.99 -18.64 -4.30
CA PHE A 132 36.81 -19.18 -5.40
C PHE A 132 37.97 -18.23 -5.80
N GLY A 133 38.55 -17.54 -4.81
CA GLY A 133 39.64 -16.60 -4.99
C GLY A 133 39.31 -15.26 -5.62
N LYS A 134 38.00 -14.95 -5.83
CA LYS A 134 37.54 -13.70 -6.48
C LYS A 134 36.36 -13.10 -5.75
N ARG A 135 36.17 -11.78 -5.86
CA ARG A 135 34.94 -11.10 -5.41
C ARG A 135 33.73 -11.63 -6.18
N LEU A 136 32.57 -11.71 -5.55
CA LEU A 136 31.33 -12.17 -6.21
C LEU A 136 30.98 -11.32 -7.43
N THR A 137 31.27 -10.02 -7.39
CA THR A 137 31.05 -9.11 -8.53
C THR A 137 31.86 -9.49 -9.79
N SER A 138 32.89 -10.36 -9.67
CA SER A 138 33.66 -10.84 -10.82
C SER A 138 32.98 -11.97 -11.61
N PHE A 139 31.85 -12.49 -11.12
CA PHE A 139 31.15 -13.59 -11.77
C PHE A 139 30.01 -13.08 -12.64
N GLN A 140 29.89 -13.63 -13.85
CA GLN A 140 28.89 -13.21 -14.83
C GLN A 140 27.45 -13.29 -14.33
N LEU A 141 27.09 -14.38 -13.63
CA LEU A 141 25.73 -14.55 -13.09
C LEU A 141 25.40 -13.51 -12.02
N THR A 142 26.37 -13.10 -11.20
CA THR A 142 26.22 -12.02 -10.23
C THR A 142 25.97 -10.68 -10.93
N GLN A 143 26.79 -10.35 -11.93
CA GLN A 143 26.66 -9.12 -12.72
C GLN A 143 25.30 -9.06 -13.42
N THR A 144 24.85 -10.15 -14.02
CA THR A 144 23.54 -10.23 -14.69
C THR A 144 22.39 -9.96 -13.72
N LYS A 145 22.41 -10.53 -12.51
CA LYS A 145 21.38 -10.29 -11.48
C LYS A 145 21.40 -8.84 -11.01
N LEU A 146 22.57 -8.27 -10.71
CA LEU A 146 22.71 -6.87 -10.31
C LEU A 146 22.20 -5.92 -11.39
N ALA A 147 22.57 -6.15 -12.67
CA ALA A 147 22.08 -5.37 -13.79
C ALA A 147 20.57 -5.46 -13.94
N LYS A 148 19.98 -6.64 -13.74
CA LYS A 148 18.53 -6.83 -13.80
C LYS A 148 17.79 -6.07 -12.69
N ILE A 149 18.28 -6.11 -11.44
CA ILE A 149 17.71 -5.35 -10.32
C ILE A 149 17.72 -3.85 -10.66
N MET A 150 18.85 -3.34 -11.17
CA MET A 150 18.97 -1.92 -11.53
C MET A 150 18.05 -1.55 -12.69
N ALA A 151 17.98 -2.35 -13.76
CA ALA A 151 17.10 -2.10 -14.91
C ALA A 151 15.62 -2.04 -14.48
N ASN A 152 15.17 -3.01 -13.66
CA ASN A 152 13.83 -3.01 -13.10
C ASN A 152 13.58 -1.72 -12.28
N SER A 153 14.51 -1.35 -11.40
CA SER A 153 14.37 -0.16 -10.54
C SER A 153 14.27 1.13 -11.34
N GLN A 154 15.10 1.29 -12.37
CA GLN A 154 15.04 2.44 -13.27
C GLN A 154 13.73 2.50 -14.06
N ALA A 155 13.28 1.38 -14.62
CA ALA A 155 12.01 1.31 -15.35
C ALA A 155 10.82 1.66 -14.44
N MET A 156 10.80 1.13 -13.22
CA MET A 156 9.80 1.46 -12.20
C MET A 156 9.78 2.95 -11.87
N LEU A 157 10.96 3.56 -11.68
CA LEU A 157 11.09 4.99 -11.38
C LEU A 157 10.56 5.86 -12.52
N LEU A 158 10.95 5.57 -13.78
CA LEU A 158 10.50 6.31 -14.95
C LEU A 158 8.99 6.18 -15.15
N TYR A 159 8.43 5.00 -14.96
CA TYR A 159 6.99 4.78 -15.06
C TYR A 159 6.24 5.53 -13.93
N SER A 160 6.74 5.48 -12.69
CA SER A 160 6.16 6.22 -11.56
C SER A 160 6.21 7.72 -11.77
N LYS A 161 7.34 8.24 -12.27
CA LYS A 161 7.50 9.66 -12.64
C LYS A 161 6.47 10.08 -13.69
N ARG A 162 6.35 9.30 -14.77
CA ARG A 162 5.37 9.60 -15.83
C ARG A 162 3.95 9.63 -15.31
N MET A 163 3.57 8.68 -14.47
CA MET A 163 2.23 8.66 -13.87
C MET A 163 2.01 9.80 -12.87
N GLY A 164 3.04 10.21 -12.13
CA GLY A 164 3.02 11.40 -11.30
C GLY A 164 2.75 12.68 -12.09
N GLU A 165 3.41 12.86 -13.23
CA GLU A 165 3.16 13.98 -14.14
C GLU A 165 1.72 13.98 -14.68
N MET A 166 1.18 12.80 -15.02
CA MET A 166 -0.20 12.67 -15.46
C MET A 166 -1.19 12.99 -14.33
N TYR A 167 -0.88 12.55 -13.10
CA TYR A 167 -1.69 12.86 -11.93
C TYR A 167 -1.78 14.37 -11.67
N LEU A 168 -0.64 15.07 -11.68
CA LEU A 168 -0.59 16.53 -11.50
C LEU A 168 -1.35 17.30 -12.59
N LYS A 169 -1.41 16.75 -13.81
CA LYS A 169 -2.19 17.30 -14.94
C LYS A 169 -3.67 16.90 -14.94
N GLY A 170 -4.14 16.16 -13.93
CA GLY A 170 -5.51 15.64 -13.87
C GLY A 170 -5.84 14.59 -14.93
N LYS A 171 -4.83 13.97 -15.56
CA LYS A 171 -4.99 12.99 -16.64
C LYS A 171 -4.76 11.53 -16.21
N ALA A 172 -4.40 11.30 -14.95
CA ALA A 172 -4.25 9.96 -14.42
C ALA A 172 -5.62 9.32 -14.15
N THR A 173 -5.78 8.08 -14.55
CA THR A 173 -7.00 7.30 -14.34
C THR A 173 -6.78 6.20 -13.30
N GLY A 174 -7.88 5.61 -12.81
CA GLY A 174 -7.82 4.47 -11.89
C GLY A 174 -7.11 3.27 -12.50
N GLY A 175 -7.30 3.03 -13.81
CA GLY A 175 -6.65 1.95 -14.55
C GLY A 175 -5.15 2.15 -14.69
N ASN A 176 -4.70 3.34 -15.17
CA ASN A 176 -3.25 3.56 -15.32
C ASN A 176 -2.51 3.52 -13.97
N ILE A 177 -3.04 4.10 -12.91
CA ILE A 177 -2.39 4.08 -11.57
C ILE A 177 -2.46 2.68 -10.96
N GLY A 178 -3.57 1.95 -11.16
CA GLY A 178 -3.68 0.55 -10.74
C GLY A 178 -2.64 -0.34 -11.42
N MET A 179 -2.51 -0.25 -12.75
CA MET A 179 -1.50 -0.98 -13.53
C MET A 179 -0.08 -0.64 -13.09
N LEU A 180 0.23 0.65 -12.86
CA LEU A 180 1.51 1.08 -12.31
C LEU A 180 1.82 0.38 -10.99
N LYS A 181 0.87 0.45 -10.02
CA LYS A 181 1.07 -0.14 -8.69
C LYS A 181 1.28 -1.66 -8.76
N ALA A 182 0.46 -2.35 -9.53
CA ALA A 182 0.57 -3.80 -9.71
C ALA A 182 1.94 -4.18 -10.29
N TRP A 183 2.33 -3.57 -11.39
CA TRP A 183 3.58 -3.88 -12.08
C TRP A 183 4.83 -3.50 -11.24
N CYS A 184 4.85 -2.32 -10.61
CA CYS A 184 6.00 -1.92 -9.78
C CYS A 184 6.19 -2.85 -8.58
N THR A 185 5.11 -3.24 -7.90
CA THR A 185 5.24 -4.14 -6.75
C THR A 185 5.60 -5.57 -7.15
N GLU A 186 5.20 -6.04 -8.32
CA GLU A 186 5.65 -7.32 -8.89
C GLU A 186 7.15 -7.28 -9.20
N LYS A 187 7.64 -6.22 -9.85
CA LYS A 187 9.06 -6.05 -10.13
C LYS A 187 9.91 -5.90 -8.87
N ALA A 188 9.39 -5.25 -7.85
CA ALA A 188 10.06 -5.19 -6.55
C ALA A 188 10.20 -6.58 -5.91
N ARG A 189 9.18 -7.45 -6.00
CA ARG A 189 9.27 -8.86 -5.55
C ARG A 189 10.35 -9.63 -6.31
N GLU A 190 10.41 -9.48 -7.63
CA GLU A 190 11.47 -10.08 -8.45
C GLU A 190 12.85 -9.60 -8.00
N ASN A 191 13.04 -8.31 -7.77
CA ASN A 191 14.29 -7.73 -7.28
C ASN A 191 14.67 -8.27 -5.90
N ALA A 192 13.69 -8.43 -5.00
CA ALA A 192 13.92 -8.98 -3.67
C ALA A 192 14.41 -10.44 -3.72
N MET A 193 13.84 -11.27 -4.58
CA MET A 193 14.30 -12.64 -4.80
C MET A 193 15.74 -12.67 -5.32
N LEU A 194 16.06 -11.87 -6.34
CA LEU A 194 17.39 -11.78 -6.92
C LEU A 194 18.43 -11.31 -5.88
N GLY A 195 18.09 -10.26 -5.10
CA GLY A 195 18.94 -9.77 -4.03
C GLY A 195 19.20 -10.83 -2.96
N ARG A 196 18.16 -11.52 -2.52
CA ARG A 196 18.29 -12.61 -1.54
C ARG A 196 19.18 -13.76 -2.05
N GLU A 197 19.05 -14.13 -3.31
CA GLU A 197 19.88 -15.17 -3.93
C GLU A 197 21.36 -14.75 -4.00
N LEU A 198 21.66 -13.48 -4.29
CA LEU A 198 23.03 -12.96 -4.38
C LEU A 198 23.79 -13.08 -3.05
N LEU A 199 23.09 -12.99 -1.92
CA LEU A 199 23.70 -13.13 -0.60
C LEU A 199 23.78 -14.59 -0.11
N GLY A 200 23.21 -15.55 -0.84
CA GLY A 200 23.17 -16.96 -0.44
C GLY A 200 22.56 -17.14 0.96
N GLY A 201 23.19 -17.93 1.83
CA GLY A 201 22.73 -18.14 3.21
C GLY A 201 22.65 -16.83 4.02
N ASN A 202 23.57 -15.89 3.79
CA ASN A 202 23.57 -14.61 4.49
C ASN A 202 22.36 -13.73 4.14
N GLY A 203 21.69 -13.97 3.02
CA GLY A 203 20.50 -13.23 2.60
C GLY A 203 19.27 -13.43 3.50
N ILE A 204 19.30 -14.37 4.46
CA ILE A 204 18.22 -14.57 5.43
C ILE A 204 18.52 -13.97 6.80
N LEU A 205 19.73 -13.41 7.00
CA LEU A 205 20.13 -12.79 8.26
C LEU A 205 19.54 -11.37 8.38
N ILE A 206 19.15 -11.02 9.60
CA ILE A 206 18.51 -9.71 9.90
C ILE A 206 19.43 -8.55 9.55
N GLU A 207 20.73 -8.68 9.76
CA GLU A 207 21.74 -7.66 9.54
C GLU A 207 21.90 -7.21 8.07
N ASN A 208 21.49 -8.07 7.14
CA ASN A 208 21.60 -7.78 5.70
C ASN A 208 20.36 -7.12 5.07
N ASN A 209 19.35 -6.76 5.84
CA ASN A 209 18.14 -6.07 5.43
C ASN A 209 17.34 -6.66 4.23
N ILE A 210 17.89 -7.59 3.46
CA ILE A 210 17.24 -8.14 2.25
C ILE A 210 15.91 -8.82 2.61
N MET A 211 15.88 -9.65 3.65
CA MET A 211 14.63 -10.29 4.11
C MET A 211 13.61 -9.26 4.62
N LYS A 212 14.08 -8.18 5.25
CA LYS A 212 13.20 -7.08 5.65
C LYS A 212 12.51 -6.48 4.43
N HIS A 213 13.28 -6.13 3.38
CA HIS A 213 12.72 -5.60 2.15
C HIS A 213 11.77 -6.59 1.48
N MET A 214 12.15 -7.85 1.41
CA MET A 214 11.31 -8.91 0.83
C MET A 214 9.95 -9.02 1.55
N LEU A 215 9.95 -9.05 2.89
CA LEU A 215 8.72 -9.10 3.67
C LEU A 215 7.89 -7.81 3.53
N ASP A 216 8.52 -6.65 3.53
CA ASP A 216 7.82 -5.36 3.40
C ASP A 216 7.17 -5.22 2.00
N ILE A 217 7.83 -5.70 0.95
CA ILE A 217 7.29 -5.71 -0.41
C ILE A 217 6.03 -6.57 -0.52
N GLU A 218 5.90 -7.67 0.23
CA GLU A 218 4.66 -8.46 0.24
C GLU A 218 3.46 -7.63 0.71
N THR A 219 3.64 -6.72 1.68
CA THR A 219 2.59 -5.77 2.06
C THR A 219 2.34 -4.75 0.96
N LEU A 220 3.38 -4.17 0.34
CA LEU A 220 3.22 -3.26 -0.80
C LEU A 220 2.45 -3.90 -1.95
N HIS A 221 2.67 -5.18 -2.19
CA HIS A 221 1.99 -5.95 -3.23
C HIS A 221 0.51 -6.21 -2.90
N THR A 222 0.17 -6.28 -1.60
CA THR A 222 -1.16 -6.68 -1.10
C THR A 222 -2.10 -5.48 -0.88
N TYR A 223 -1.65 -4.44 -0.16
CA TYR A 223 -2.53 -3.33 0.23
C TYR A 223 -2.76 -2.32 -0.91
N GLU A 224 -3.68 -1.38 -0.72
CA GLU A 224 -4.13 -0.43 -1.77
C GLU A 224 -4.70 -1.14 -3.02
N GLY A 225 -5.24 -2.32 -2.81
CA GLY A 225 -5.67 -3.28 -3.80
C GLY A 225 -4.55 -4.28 -4.14
N THR A 226 -4.91 -5.56 -4.17
CA THR A 226 -3.99 -6.61 -4.62
C THR A 226 -3.56 -6.41 -6.06
N TYR A 227 -2.56 -7.14 -6.51
CA TYR A 227 -2.15 -7.18 -7.92
C TYR A 227 -3.36 -7.39 -8.83
N ASP A 228 -4.14 -8.45 -8.59
CA ASP A 228 -5.27 -8.82 -9.43
C ASP A 228 -6.36 -7.73 -9.45
N ILE A 229 -6.70 -7.16 -8.29
CA ILE A 229 -7.70 -6.07 -8.22
C ILE A 229 -7.25 -4.86 -9.04
N ASN A 230 -5.98 -4.48 -8.96
CA ASN A 230 -5.44 -3.36 -9.73
C ASN A 230 -5.42 -3.66 -11.23
N MET A 231 -5.07 -4.90 -11.63
CA MET A 231 -5.10 -5.33 -13.02
C MET A 231 -6.54 -5.42 -13.57
N LEU A 232 -7.52 -5.84 -12.76
CA LEU A 232 -8.93 -5.83 -13.15
C LEU A 232 -9.47 -4.40 -13.33
N VAL A 233 -9.05 -3.45 -12.50
CA VAL A 233 -9.40 -2.02 -12.68
C VAL A 233 -8.83 -1.49 -14.00
N ALA A 234 -7.56 -1.83 -14.32
CA ALA A 234 -6.95 -1.50 -15.60
C ALA A 234 -7.64 -2.20 -16.77
N GLY A 235 -7.94 -3.48 -16.65
CA GLY A 235 -8.64 -4.27 -17.67
C GLY A 235 -10.02 -3.69 -18.01
N LYS A 236 -10.78 -3.25 -17.00
CA LYS A 236 -12.05 -2.55 -17.22
C LYS A 236 -11.87 -1.29 -18.07
N GLU A 237 -10.84 -0.51 -17.79
CA GLU A 237 -10.59 0.73 -18.53
C GLU A 237 -10.16 0.46 -19.97
N LEU A 238 -9.34 -0.56 -20.19
CA LEU A 238 -8.86 -0.95 -21.51
C LEU A 238 -9.94 -1.60 -22.39
N THR A 239 -10.84 -2.38 -21.79
CA THR A 239 -11.84 -3.17 -22.54
C THR A 239 -13.25 -2.61 -22.50
N GLY A 240 -13.53 -1.68 -21.58
CA GLY A 240 -14.89 -1.20 -21.29
C GLY A 240 -15.73 -2.18 -20.46
N ILE A 241 -15.26 -3.39 -20.19
CA ILE A 241 -16.01 -4.46 -19.51
C ILE A 241 -15.59 -4.61 -18.06
N ASN A 242 -16.53 -4.51 -17.12
CA ASN A 242 -16.27 -4.69 -15.70
C ASN A 242 -16.29 -6.18 -15.32
N ALA A 243 -15.12 -6.76 -15.05
CA ALA A 243 -14.98 -8.13 -14.57
C ALA A 243 -15.02 -8.26 -13.03
N LEU A 244 -15.03 -7.14 -12.30
CA LEU A 244 -15.24 -7.13 -10.85
C LEU A 244 -16.74 -7.33 -10.57
N ARG A 245 -17.10 -8.39 -9.85
CA ARG A 245 -18.46 -8.73 -9.43
C ARG A 245 -18.67 -8.47 -7.94
#